data_791b4bb9ca7a8deb82a40d2402f9b22a
#
_entry.id   791b4bb9ca7a8deb82a40d2402f9b22a
#
_cell.length_a   1.000
_cell.length_b   1.000
_cell.length_c   1.000
_cell.angle_alpha   90.00
_cell.angle_beta   90.00
_cell.angle_gamma   90.00
#
_symmetry.space_group_name_H-M   'P 1'
#
loop_
_entity.id
_entity.type
_entity.pdbx_description
1 polymer ?
#
loop_
_entity_poly.entity_id
_entity_poly.type
_entity_poly.pdbx_seq_one_letter_code
_entity_poly.pdbx_strand_id
1 'polypeptide(L)'
;MDLKGKTINFLGDSITEGCGVTDIEANRYDNVIKRKCQLKKVNNYGIGGTRIAYQRHPSQKARYDQDFCARSYDMDKSADIIIVYGGINDYLHGDAPIGMFGDKGRETFCGSVYYLMDTICKLYPNAIHVFFTPAHCFCDDGFSLIEEKPENREEHYLYEYTEIIKKTVPLFGFYVFDLSEELKIDPKNEVERNKYAPDGLHFNDDGHNMLADAVIRCLESIKK
;
A
#
# COMPACT_ATOMS: atom_id res chain seq x y z
N MET A 1 -9.67 -17.56 -4.79
CA MET A 1 -8.71 -18.44 -5.53
C MET A 1 -7.89 -19.28 -4.59
N ASP A 2 -7.29 -20.41 -5.06
CA ASP A 2 -6.33 -21.17 -4.26
C ASP A 2 -4.95 -20.49 -4.29
N LEU A 3 -4.36 -20.27 -3.13
CA LEU A 3 -3.08 -19.59 -2.94
C LEU A 3 -1.90 -20.56 -2.79
N LYS A 4 -2.16 -21.84 -2.54
CA LYS A 4 -1.10 -22.84 -2.31
C LYS A 4 -0.12 -22.91 -3.48
N GLY A 5 1.17 -22.87 -3.17
CA GLY A 5 2.25 -22.95 -4.15
C GLY A 5 2.46 -21.70 -5.01
N LYS A 6 1.71 -20.62 -4.79
CA LYS A 6 1.85 -19.35 -5.50
C LYS A 6 3.08 -18.55 -5.08
N THR A 7 3.59 -17.74 -6.00
CA THR A 7 4.60 -16.70 -5.74
C THR A 7 3.91 -15.34 -5.77
N ILE A 8 4.11 -14.52 -4.74
CA ILE A 8 3.50 -13.19 -4.61
C ILE A 8 4.58 -12.13 -4.46
N ASN A 9 4.47 -11.06 -5.26
CA ASN A 9 5.22 -9.82 -5.05
C ASN A 9 4.37 -8.83 -4.25
N PHE A 10 4.96 -8.25 -3.21
CA PHE A 10 4.36 -7.21 -2.38
C PHE A 10 5.11 -5.90 -2.60
N LEU A 11 4.54 -4.98 -3.35
CA LEU A 11 5.04 -3.61 -3.52
C LEU A 11 4.34 -2.70 -2.53
N GLY A 12 5.12 -2.02 -1.69
CA GLY A 12 4.54 -1.19 -0.63
C GLY A 12 5.52 -0.25 0.05
N ASP A 13 5.06 0.33 1.14
CA ASP A 13 5.77 1.30 1.97
C ASP A 13 6.27 0.69 3.30
N SER A 14 6.25 1.50 4.39
CA SER A 14 6.70 1.07 5.72
C SER A 14 5.89 -0.09 6.30
N ILE A 15 4.59 -0.17 6.01
CA ILE A 15 3.76 -1.29 6.49
C ILE A 15 4.20 -2.58 5.81
N THR A 16 4.44 -2.53 4.51
CA THR A 16 4.96 -3.68 3.76
C THR A 16 6.41 -4.01 4.15
N GLU A 17 7.24 -3.01 4.45
CA GLU A 17 8.60 -3.23 4.98
C GLU A 17 8.57 -3.94 6.35
N GLY A 18 7.51 -3.71 7.15
CA GLY A 18 7.32 -4.31 8.47
C GLY A 18 7.64 -3.37 9.62
N CYS A 19 7.48 -2.05 9.44
CA CYS A 19 7.56 -1.11 10.56
C CYS A 19 6.50 -1.46 11.61
N GLY A 20 6.89 -1.44 12.89
CA GLY A 20 6.03 -1.82 14.02
C GLY A 20 6.08 -3.30 14.40
N VAL A 21 6.69 -4.16 13.58
CA VAL A 21 6.83 -5.60 13.82
C VAL A 21 8.07 -5.89 14.66
N THR A 22 7.93 -6.74 15.69
CA THR A 22 9.05 -7.13 16.55
C THR A 22 9.93 -8.23 15.94
N ASP A 23 9.32 -9.16 15.22
CA ASP A 23 10.00 -10.24 14.50
C ASP A 23 9.44 -10.32 13.07
N ILE A 24 10.22 -9.81 12.12
CA ILE A 24 9.83 -9.74 10.70
C ILE A 24 9.53 -11.12 10.12
N GLU A 25 10.35 -12.13 10.43
CA GLU A 25 10.18 -13.48 9.89
C GLU A 25 8.90 -14.13 10.45
N ALA A 26 8.61 -13.92 11.73
CA ALA A 26 7.45 -14.49 12.38
C ALA A 26 6.16 -13.72 12.10
N ASN A 27 6.19 -12.39 12.08
CA ASN A 27 4.97 -11.59 12.26
C ASN A 27 4.65 -10.64 11.10
N ARG A 28 5.62 -10.36 10.18
CA ARG A 28 5.29 -9.51 9.04
C ARG A 28 4.23 -10.18 8.15
N TYR A 29 3.22 -9.44 7.77
CA TYR A 29 1.99 -9.96 7.17
C TYR A 29 2.22 -10.85 5.93
N ASP A 30 3.20 -10.54 5.07
CA ASP A 30 3.54 -11.35 3.91
C ASP A 30 4.12 -12.72 4.30
N ASN A 31 4.95 -12.80 5.35
CA ASN A 31 5.46 -14.05 5.91
C ASN A 31 4.35 -14.85 6.62
N VAL A 32 3.42 -14.17 7.30
CA VAL A 32 2.24 -14.80 7.88
C VAL A 32 1.37 -15.44 6.78
N ILE A 33 1.09 -14.69 5.69
CA ILE A 33 0.35 -15.20 4.52
C ILE A 33 1.07 -16.40 3.92
N LYS A 34 2.42 -16.30 3.74
CA LYS A 34 3.22 -17.40 3.20
C LYS A 34 3.01 -18.70 3.98
N ARG A 35 3.06 -18.63 5.31
CA ARG A 35 2.88 -19.80 6.16
C ARG A 35 1.45 -20.32 6.14
N LYS A 36 0.45 -19.44 6.33
CA LYS A 36 -0.97 -19.83 6.38
C LYS A 36 -1.45 -20.44 5.06
N CYS A 37 -1.02 -19.88 3.93
CA CYS A 37 -1.46 -20.31 2.59
C CYS A 37 -0.49 -21.27 1.90
N GLN A 38 0.61 -21.68 2.55
CA GLN A 38 1.62 -22.55 1.95
C GLN A 38 2.12 -22.02 0.60
N LEU A 39 2.43 -20.70 0.54
CA LEU A 39 2.96 -20.10 -0.67
C LEU A 39 4.35 -20.65 -1.00
N LYS A 40 4.66 -20.75 -2.29
CA LYS A 40 6.01 -21.10 -2.76
C LYS A 40 7.02 -20.02 -2.37
N LYS A 41 6.68 -18.76 -2.59
CA LYS A 41 7.59 -17.63 -2.37
C LYS A 41 6.82 -16.34 -2.12
N VAL A 42 7.35 -15.50 -1.25
CA VAL A 42 7.00 -14.09 -1.14
C VAL A 42 8.22 -13.25 -1.47
N ASN A 43 8.03 -12.20 -2.25
CA ASN A 43 9.03 -11.17 -2.52
C ASN A 43 8.49 -9.86 -1.96
N ASN A 44 9.20 -9.31 -0.99
CA ASN A 44 8.79 -8.07 -0.35
C ASN A 44 9.62 -6.91 -0.91
N TYR A 45 8.92 -5.93 -1.47
CA TYR A 45 9.46 -4.68 -2.02
C TYR A 45 8.96 -3.48 -1.22
N GLY A 46 8.73 -3.64 0.08
CA GLY A 46 8.37 -2.57 1.00
C GLY A 46 9.58 -1.68 1.30
N ILE A 47 9.40 -0.36 1.20
CA ILE A 47 10.39 0.64 1.61
C ILE A 47 9.66 1.76 2.34
N GLY A 48 9.97 1.95 3.63
CA GLY A 48 9.32 2.94 4.48
C GLY A 48 9.46 4.36 3.98
N GLY A 49 8.39 5.14 4.13
CA GLY A 49 8.33 6.53 3.72
C GLY A 49 8.17 6.77 2.22
N THR A 50 8.11 5.71 1.39
CA THR A 50 7.99 5.87 -0.06
C THR A 50 6.55 6.11 -0.50
N ARG A 51 6.39 6.81 -1.60
CA ARG A 51 5.13 7.26 -2.20
C ARG A 51 4.88 6.59 -3.55
N ILE A 52 3.66 6.61 -3.99
CA ILE A 52 3.32 6.20 -5.36
C ILE A 52 3.81 7.25 -6.34
N ALA A 53 3.56 8.53 -6.02
CA ALA A 53 3.93 9.65 -6.87
C ALA A 53 5.42 10.02 -6.76
N TYR A 54 5.96 10.49 -7.87
CA TYR A 54 7.29 11.09 -7.91
C TYR A 54 7.33 12.37 -7.09
N GLN A 55 8.37 12.54 -6.28
CA GLN A 55 8.54 13.73 -5.46
C GLN A 55 9.21 14.85 -6.25
N ARG A 56 8.71 16.07 -6.08
CA ARG A 56 9.26 17.28 -6.73
C ARG A 56 10.56 17.72 -6.09
N HIS A 57 10.68 17.51 -4.77
CA HIS A 57 11.85 17.89 -4.01
C HIS A 57 12.47 16.64 -3.36
N PRO A 58 13.81 16.55 -3.31
CA PRO A 58 14.48 15.45 -2.64
C PRO A 58 14.09 15.39 -1.16
N SER A 59 13.76 14.19 -0.69
CA SER A 59 13.53 13.92 0.73
C SER A 59 14.84 14.00 1.53
N GLN A 60 14.74 14.21 2.84
CA GLN A 60 15.91 14.19 3.73
C GLN A 60 16.72 12.88 3.63
N LYS A 61 16.05 11.78 3.33
CA LYS A 61 16.67 10.47 3.11
C LYS A 61 16.34 10.01 1.68
N ALA A 62 17.34 9.84 0.84
CA ALA A 62 17.20 9.43 -0.56
C ALA A 62 16.38 8.13 -0.75
N ARG A 63 16.36 7.24 0.27
CA ARG A 63 15.54 6.03 0.21
C ARG A 63 14.02 6.34 0.10
N TYR A 64 13.57 7.47 0.63
CA TYR A 64 12.17 7.85 0.58
C TYR A 64 11.71 8.30 -0.80
N ASP A 65 12.67 8.64 -1.70
CA ASP A 65 12.41 9.05 -3.08
C ASP A 65 12.36 7.86 -4.07
N GLN A 66 12.48 6.64 -3.54
CA GLN A 66 12.30 5.42 -4.32
C GLN A 66 10.80 5.13 -4.50
N ASP A 67 10.14 5.91 -5.35
CA ASP A 67 8.70 5.78 -5.57
C ASP A 67 8.29 4.40 -6.12
N PHE A 68 7.00 4.08 -5.99
CA PHE A 68 6.46 2.78 -6.42
C PHE A 68 6.58 2.58 -7.92
N CYS A 69 6.42 3.65 -8.71
CA CYS A 69 6.52 3.58 -10.16
C CYS A 69 7.91 3.11 -10.60
N ALA A 70 8.97 3.67 -9.99
CA ALA A 70 10.36 3.27 -10.29
C ALA A 70 10.61 1.81 -9.86
N ARG A 71 10.21 1.43 -8.64
CA ARG A 71 10.45 0.08 -8.09
C ARG A 71 9.63 -1.03 -8.74
N SER A 72 8.54 -0.68 -9.43
CA SER A 72 7.73 -1.67 -10.15
C SER A 72 8.50 -2.43 -11.23
N TYR A 73 9.60 -1.88 -11.74
CA TYR A 73 10.45 -2.52 -12.75
C TYR A 73 11.34 -3.63 -12.19
N ASP A 74 11.62 -3.62 -10.90
CA ASP A 74 12.60 -4.50 -10.24
C ASP A 74 11.97 -5.76 -9.63
N MET A 75 10.65 -5.91 -9.74
CA MET A 75 9.96 -7.04 -9.15
C MET A 75 10.17 -8.35 -9.94
N ASP A 76 10.03 -9.49 -9.28
CA ASP A 76 10.14 -10.82 -9.88
C ASP A 76 9.04 -11.03 -10.94
N LYS A 77 9.46 -11.18 -12.21
CA LYS A 77 8.54 -11.33 -13.35
C LYS A 77 7.83 -12.67 -13.39
N SER A 78 8.26 -13.63 -12.59
CA SER A 78 7.64 -14.96 -12.50
C SER A 78 6.55 -15.06 -11.43
N ALA A 79 6.21 -13.96 -10.75
CA ALA A 79 5.18 -13.95 -9.73
C ALA A 79 3.78 -14.24 -10.30
N ASP A 80 3.00 -15.04 -9.59
CA ASP A 80 1.62 -15.33 -9.92
C ASP A 80 0.66 -14.19 -9.56
N ILE A 81 1.03 -13.42 -8.54
CA ILE A 81 0.21 -12.32 -7.99
C ILE A 81 1.10 -11.13 -7.71
N ILE A 82 0.67 -9.95 -8.12
CA ILE A 82 1.26 -8.67 -7.74
C ILE A 82 0.29 -7.96 -6.79
N ILE A 83 0.75 -7.68 -5.59
CA ILE A 83 0.02 -6.88 -4.61
C ILE A 83 0.69 -5.52 -4.50
N VAL A 84 -0.10 -4.46 -4.64
CA VAL A 84 0.29 -3.09 -4.34
C VAL A 84 -0.47 -2.63 -3.10
N TYR A 85 0.24 -2.12 -2.10
CA TYR A 85 -0.34 -1.53 -0.91
C TYR A 85 0.37 -0.21 -0.59
N GLY A 86 -0.31 0.93 -0.78
CA GLY A 86 0.29 2.24 -0.61
C GLY A 86 -0.67 3.39 -0.88
N GLY A 87 -0.11 4.61 -0.81
CA GLY A 87 -0.83 5.88 -0.98
C GLY A 87 -0.93 6.68 0.32
N ILE A 88 -0.66 6.06 1.48
CA ILE A 88 -0.69 6.77 2.76
C ILE A 88 0.40 7.84 2.85
N ASN A 89 1.60 7.58 2.33
CA ASN A 89 2.69 8.54 2.35
C ASN A 89 2.50 9.68 1.36
N ASP A 90 1.79 9.46 0.27
CA ASP A 90 1.36 10.52 -0.64
C ASP A 90 0.45 11.51 0.09
N TYR A 91 -0.47 11.00 0.91
CA TYR A 91 -1.32 11.81 1.76
C TYR A 91 -0.55 12.51 2.89
N LEU A 92 0.28 11.79 3.66
CA LEU A 92 0.91 12.30 4.88
C LEU A 92 2.00 13.34 4.60
N HIS A 93 2.86 13.10 3.62
CA HIS A 93 4.04 13.93 3.37
C HIS A 93 4.51 13.96 1.91
N GLY A 94 3.64 13.57 0.96
CA GLY A 94 3.92 13.74 -0.46
C GLY A 94 3.88 15.22 -0.86
N ASP A 95 4.74 15.63 -1.80
CA ASP A 95 4.78 16.97 -2.36
C ASP A 95 4.25 17.04 -3.81
N ALA A 96 3.87 15.90 -4.37
CA ALA A 96 3.17 15.85 -5.64
C ALA A 96 1.71 16.31 -5.45
N PRO A 97 1.18 17.17 -6.35
CA PRO A 97 -0.24 17.53 -6.29
C PRO A 97 -1.09 16.30 -6.53
N ILE A 98 -2.31 16.33 -6.00
CA ILE A 98 -3.27 15.23 -6.20
C ILE A 98 -3.59 15.02 -7.68
N GLY A 99 -3.65 16.09 -8.48
CA GLY A 99 -3.93 16.05 -9.91
C GLY A 99 -5.40 15.82 -10.24
N MET A 100 -5.67 15.51 -11.52
CA MET A 100 -7.04 15.29 -12.00
C MET A 100 -7.20 13.87 -12.55
N PHE A 101 -8.41 13.34 -12.45
CA PHE A 101 -8.75 12.07 -13.07
C PHE A 101 -8.48 12.11 -14.58
N GLY A 102 -7.65 11.17 -15.04
CA GLY A 102 -7.20 11.11 -16.43
C GLY A 102 -5.76 11.58 -16.65
N ASP A 103 -5.10 12.17 -15.65
CA ASP A 103 -3.65 12.38 -15.68
C ASP A 103 -2.93 11.05 -15.87
N LYS A 104 -1.81 11.06 -16.62
CA LYS A 104 -1.05 9.84 -16.97
C LYS A 104 0.45 9.94 -16.67
N GLY A 105 0.93 11.10 -16.28
CA GLY A 105 2.32 11.35 -15.91
C GLY A 105 2.57 11.02 -14.44
N ARG A 106 3.86 11.07 -14.03
CA ARG A 106 4.27 10.75 -12.65
C ARG A 106 4.29 11.98 -11.72
N GLU A 107 3.90 13.15 -12.24
CA GLU A 107 4.01 14.45 -11.58
C GLU A 107 2.84 14.75 -10.63
N THR A 108 1.76 13.97 -10.74
CA THR A 108 0.59 14.05 -9.86
C THR A 108 0.27 12.69 -9.27
N PHE A 109 -0.45 12.64 -8.16
CA PHE A 109 -0.87 11.37 -7.56
C PHE A 109 -1.78 10.58 -8.52
N CYS A 110 -2.80 11.24 -9.11
CA CYS A 110 -3.69 10.62 -10.11
C CYS A 110 -2.90 10.02 -11.28
N GLY A 111 -1.97 10.79 -11.84
CA GLY A 111 -1.15 10.35 -12.96
C GLY A 111 -0.21 9.22 -12.59
N SER A 112 0.35 9.25 -11.37
CA SER A 112 1.25 8.19 -10.87
C SER A 112 0.52 6.88 -10.63
N VAL A 113 -0.71 6.90 -10.11
CA VAL A 113 -1.54 5.70 -9.98
C VAL A 113 -1.82 5.10 -11.36
N TYR A 114 -2.19 5.94 -12.34
CA TYR A 114 -2.37 5.49 -13.72
C TYR A 114 -1.09 4.86 -14.29
N TYR A 115 0.04 5.57 -14.19
CA TYR A 115 1.33 5.12 -14.70
C TYR A 115 1.78 3.80 -14.09
N LEU A 116 1.62 3.65 -12.76
CA LEU A 116 1.98 2.43 -12.04
C LEU A 116 1.16 1.24 -12.52
N MET A 117 -0.16 1.39 -12.68
CA MET A 117 -1.03 0.32 -13.15
C MET A 117 -0.71 -0.09 -14.59
N ASP A 118 -0.54 0.89 -15.49
CA ASP A 118 -0.14 0.64 -16.88
C ASP A 118 1.20 -0.10 -16.97
N THR A 119 2.16 0.31 -16.13
CA THR A 119 3.48 -0.33 -16.06
C THR A 119 3.39 -1.77 -15.56
N ILE A 120 2.65 -2.02 -14.47
CA ILE A 120 2.49 -3.37 -13.92
C ILE A 120 1.80 -4.29 -14.93
N CYS A 121 0.74 -3.84 -15.61
CA CYS A 121 0.09 -4.62 -16.65
C CYS A 121 1.05 -5.04 -17.77
N LYS A 122 1.93 -4.13 -18.20
CA LYS A 122 2.89 -4.40 -19.27
C LYS A 122 4.03 -5.33 -18.84
N LEU A 123 4.52 -5.18 -17.61
CA LEU A 123 5.65 -5.94 -17.10
C LEU A 123 5.27 -7.34 -16.57
N TYR A 124 4.04 -7.48 -16.07
CA TYR A 124 3.55 -8.70 -15.40
C TYR A 124 2.21 -9.19 -15.99
N PRO A 125 2.11 -9.38 -17.32
CA PRO A 125 0.82 -9.61 -18.01
C PRO A 125 0.12 -10.91 -17.61
N ASN A 126 0.84 -11.86 -17.02
CA ASN A 126 0.31 -13.17 -16.63
C ASN A 126 -0.04 -13.25 -15.13
N ALA A 127 0.29 -12.22 -14.35
CA ALA A 127 0.00 -12.18 -12.93
C ALA A 127 -1.44 -11.70 -12.67
N ILE A 128 -1.99 -12.09 -11.54
CA ILE A 128 -3.19 -11.47 -10.98
C ILE A 128 -2.75 -10.19 -10.27
N HIS A 129 -3.41 -9.10 -10.58
CA HIS A 129 -3.08 -7.79 -10.03
C HIS A 129 -4.09 -7.36 -8.98
N VAL A 130 -3.59 -6.99 -7.81
CA VAL A 130 -4.40 -6.58 -6.65
C VAL A 130 -3.87 -5.28 -6.07
N PHE A 131 -4.75 -4.37 -5.74
CA PHE A 131 -4.42 -3.14 -5.03
C PHE A 131 -5.21 -3.07 -3.73
N PHE A 132 -4.50 -2.84 -2.62
CA PHE A 132 -5.09 -2.52 -1.34
C PHE A 132 -4.96 -1.02 -1.08
N THR A 133 -6.09 -0.35 -0.82
CA THR A 133 -6.10 1.06 -0.43
C THR A 133 -5.44 1.25 0.93
N PRO A 134 -5.00 2.47 1.28
CA PRO A 134 -4.60 2.77 2.65
C PRO A 134 -5.69 2.38 3.65
N ALA A 135 -5.29 1.84 4.80
CA ALA A 135 -6.17 1.68 5.94
C ALA A 135 -6.37 3.03 6.66
N HIS A 136 -7.39 3.13 7.51
CA HIS A 136 -7.53 4.28 8.39
C HIS A 136 -6.28 4.49 9.24
N CYS A 137 -5.89 5.75 9.44
CA CYS A 137 -4.82 6.15 10.34
C CYS A 137 -5.31 7.22 11.32
N PHE A 138 -4.58 7.43 12.41
CA PHE A 138 -4.93 8.44 13.41
C PHE A 138 -5.00 9.86 12.83
N CYS A 139 -4.39 10.07 11.67
CA CYS A 139 -4.27 11.37 10.99
C CYS A 139 -5.24 11.55 9.83
N ASP A 140 -6.18 10.64 9.57
CA ASP A 140 -7.02 10.65 8.37
C ASP A 140 -8.05 11.78 8.30
N ASP A 141 -8.27 12.48 9.41
CA ASP A 141 -9.13 13.67 9.53
C ASP A 141 -8.37 15.01 9.58
N GLY A 142 -7.10 15.01 9.20
CA GLY A 142 -6.25 16.19 9.21
C GLY A 142 -5.54 16.47 10.54
N PHE A 143 -5.71 15.63 11.57
CA PHE A 143 -4.86 15.63 12.75
C PHE A 143 -3.52 14.99 12.39
N SER A 144 -2.51 15.80 12.18
CA SER A 144 -1.17 15.34 11.85
C SER A 144 -0.43 14.91 13.12
N LEU A 145 0.14 13.69 13.11
CA LEU A 145 1.22 13.29 14.02
C LEU A 145 2.55 13.95 13.62
N ILE A 146 2.59 14.60 12.45
CA ILE A 146 3.76 15.28 11.91
C ILE A 146 3.63 16.75 12.28
N GLU A 147 4.51 17.25 13.14
CA GLU A 147 4.52 18.64 13.64
C GLU A 147 4.72 19.70 12.53
N GLU A 148 5.16 19.29 11.32
CA GLU A 148 5.35 20.17 10.18
C GLU A 148 4.48 19.73 9.00
N LYS A 149 3.40 20.47 8.73
CA LYS A 149 2.69 20.35 7.44
C LYS A 149 3.66 20.83 6.34
N PRO A 150 3.85 20.09 5.23
CA PRO A 150 4.54 20.64 4.07
C PRO A 150 3.87 21.95 3.65
N GLU A 151 4.65 23.00 3.41
CA GLU A 151 4.16 24.37 3.10
C GLU A 151 3.19 24.44 1.90
N ASN A 152 3.16 23.41 1.05
CA ASN A 152 2.38 23.33 -0.19
C ASN A 152 1.27 22.26 -0.16
N ARG A 153 0.86 21.79 1.03
CA ARG A 153 -0.22 20.80 1.10
C ARG A 153 -1.53 21.50 0.84
N GLU A 154 -2.10 21.27 -0.36
CA GLU A 154 -3.52 21.47 -0.60
C GLU A 154 -4.30 20.72 0.49
N GLU A 155 -5.43 21.27 0.97
CA GLU A 155 -6.23 20.65 2.02
C GLU A 155 -6.99 19.42 1.44
N HIS A 156 -6.28 18.33 1.24
CA HIS A 156 -6.84 17.07 0.81
C HIS A 156 -6.91 16.08 1.97
N TYR A 157 -7.93 15.23 1.96
CA TYR A 157 -8.15 14.18 2.94
C TYR A 157 -7.73 12.82 2.39
N LEU A 158 -7.42 11.87 3.28
CA LEU A 158 -7.02 10.50 2.89
C LEU A 158 -8.05 9.82 1.97
N TYR A 159 -9.34 10.06 2.21
CA TYR A 159 -10.40 9.49 1.39
C TYR A 159 -10.32 9.90 -0.09
N GLU A 160 -9.81 11.11 -0.40
CA GLU A 160 -9.66 11.57 -1.79
C GLU A 160 -8.61 10.74 -2.53
N TYR A 161 -7.50 10.42 -1.87
CA TYR A 161 -6.47 9.49 -2.40
C TYR A 161 -7.04 8.09 -2.59
N THR A 162 -7.80 7.59 -1.62
CA THR A 162 -8.49 6.29 -1.70
C THR A 162 -9.48 6.25 -2.86
N GLU A 163 -10.29 7.30 -3.07
CA GLU A 163 -11.23 7.37 -4.18
C GLU A 163 -10.55 7.41 -5.55
N ILE A 164 -9.40 8.08 -5.68
CA ILE A 164 -8.59 8.06 -6.90
C ILE A 164 -8.15 6.63 -7.21
N ILE A 165 -7.63 5.91 -6.22
CA ILE A 165 -7.24 4.50 -6.37
C ILE A 165 -8.43 3.67 -6.81
N LYS A 166 -9.56 3.75 -6.10
CA LYS A 166 -10.79 2.99 -6.38
C LYS A 166 -11.38 3.28 -7.76
N LYS A 167 -11.20 4.47 -8.30
CA LYS A 167 -11.67 4.85 -9.64
C LYS A 167 -10.69 4.50 -10.76
N THR A 168 -9.38 4.62 -10.52
CA THR A 168 -8.37 4.47 -11.57
C THR A 168 -7.95 3.00 -11.73
N VAL A 169 -7.68 2.32 -10.65
CA VAL A 169 -7.06 0.98 -10.64
C VAL A 169 -7.91 -0.10 -11.36
N PRO A 170 -9.25 -0.14 -11.20
CA PRO A 170 -10.08 -1.11 -11.90
C PRO A 170 -10.08 -0.97 -13.43
N LEU A 171 -9.74 0.22 -13.96
CA LEU A 171 -9.65 0.45 -15.41
C LEU A 171 -8.59 -0.43 -16.08
N PHE A 172 -7.65 -0.94 -15.31
CA PHE A 172 -6.56 -1.81 -15.74
C PHE A 172 -6.82 -3.30 -15.44
N GLY A 173 -8.01 -3.65 -14.97
CA GLY A 173 -8.38 -5.02 -14.63
C GLY A 173 -7.83 -5.52 -13.29
N PHE A 174 -7.34 -4.64 -12.44
CA PHE A 174 -6.95 -4.98 -11.08
C PHE A 174 -8.17 -5.21 -10.19
N TYR A 175 -8.01 -6.12 -9.22
CA TYR A 175 -8.90 -6.19 -8.08
C TYR A 175 -8.49 -5.11 -7.06
N VAL A 176 -9.47 -4.38 -6.55
CA VAL A 176 -9.25 -3.34 -5.52
C VAL A 176 -10.00 -3.74 -4.26
N PHE A 177 -9.30 -3.70 -3.14
CA PHE A 177 -9.89 -3.93 -1.82
C PHE A 177 -9.62 -2.71 -0.92
N ASP A 178 -10.67 -2.23 -0.28
CA ASP A 178 -10.58 -1.12 0.65
C ASP A 178 -10.21 -1.64 2.03
N LEU A 179 -8.95 -1.44 2.46
CA LEU A 179 -8.50 -1.94 3.76
C LEU A 179 -9.18 -1.23 4.95
N SER A 180 -9.68 -0.02 4.77
CA SER A 180 -10.47 0.64 5.82
C SER A 180 -11.75 -0.15 6.12
N GLU A 181 -12.39 -0.70 5.08
CA GLU A 181 -13.58 -1.54 5.20
C GLU A 181 -13.24 -2.97 5.67
N GLU A 182 -12.13 -3.52 5.19
CA GLU A 182 -11.74 -4.91 5.49
C GLU A 182 -11.23 -5.10 6.91
N LEU A 183 -10.50 -4.13 7.45
CA LEU A 183 -9.92 -4.20 8.80
C LEU A 183 -10.90 -3.72 9.88
N LYS A 184 -11.73 -2.72 9.57
CA LYS A 184 -12.71 -2.12 10.48
C LYS A 184 -12.12 -1.68 11.82
N ILE A 185 -10.88 -1.18 11.79
CA ILE A 185 -10.22 -0.59 12.96
C ILE A 185 -10.52 0.90 12.96
N ASP A 186 -10.92 1.42 14.10
CA ASP A 186 -10.93 2.85 14.36
C ASP A 186 -9.66 3.25 15.13
N PRO A 187 -8.65 3.85 14.48
CA PRO A 187 -7.42 4.27 15.16
C PRO A 187 -7.64 5.42 16.16
N LYS A 188 -8.80 6.09 16.13
CA LYS A 188 -9.20 7.08 17.15
C LYS A 188 -9.66 6.39 18.44
N ASN A 189 -10.12 5.15 18.37
CA ASN A 189 -10.39 4.35 19.54
C ASN A 189 -9.04 3.92 20.15
N GLU A 190 -8.71 4.47 21.31
CA GLU A 190 -7.44 4.22 21.98
C GLU A 190 -7.18 2.74 22.27
N VAL A 191 -8.22 1.98 22.59
CA VAL A 191 -8.10 0.54 22.88
C VAL A 191 -7.70 -0.24 21.62
N GLU A 192 -8.35 0.06 20.49
CA GLU A 192 -8.04 -0.59 19.21
C GLU A 192 -6.66 -0.14 18.69
N ARG A 193 -6.38 1.16 18.78
CA ARG A 193 -5.08 1.71 18.39
C ARG A 193 -3.94 1.04 19.17
N ASN A 194 -4.02 1.03 20.50
CA ASN A 194 -2.98 0.41 21.34
C ASN A 194 -2.81 -1.08 21.07
N LYS A 195 -3.88 -1.77 20.68
CA LYS A 195 -3.85 -3.18 20.36
C LYS A 195 -3.21 -3.50 19.01
N TYR A 196 -3.45 -2.68 17.98
CA TYR A 196 -3.12 -3.05 16.60
C TYR A 196 -2.13 -2.11 15.91
N ALA A 197 -2.17 -0.80 16.21
CA ALA A 197 -1.35 0.23 15.59
C ALA A 197 -1.02 1.34 16.62
N PRO A 198 -0.11 1.09 17.58
CA PRO A 198 0.09 1.96 18.74
C PRO A 198 0.47 3.41 18.40
N ASP A 199 1.15 3.65 17.28
CA ASP A 199 1.48 5.00 16.80
C ASP A 199 0.37 5.61 15.92
N GLY A 200 -0.73 4.88 15.73
CA GLY A 200 -1.86 5.30 14.92
C GLY A 200 -1.70 5.10 13.40
N LEU A 201 -0.59 4.51 12.97
CA LEU A 201 -0.27 4.29 11.55
C LEU A 201 0.29 2.88 11.28
N HIS A 202 1.36 2.51 12.00
CA HIS A 202 2.06 1.26 11.77
C HIS A 202 1.50 0.15 12.65
N PHE A 203 1.17 -0.97 12.01
CA PHE A 203 0.67 -2.15 12.69
C PHE A 203 1.78 -2.83 13.49
N ASN A 204 1.46 -3.21 14.73
CA ASN A 204 2.30 -4.12 15.51
C ASN A 204 2.09 -5.58 15.09
N ASP A 205 2.64 -6.55 15.83
CA ASP A 205 2.53 -7.99 15.52
C ASP A 205 1.08 -8.46 15.39
N ASP A 206 0.19 -8.03 16.29
CA ASP A 206 -1.24 -8.36 16.25
C ASP A 206 -1.92 -7.71 15.03
N GLY A 207 -1.59 -6.45 14.75
CA GLY A 207 -2.09 -5.73 13.59
C GLY A 207 -1.63 -6.36 12.27
N HIS A 208 -0.37 -6.79 12.17
CA HIS A 208 0.13 -7.52 10.98
C HIS A 208 -0.54 -8.89 10.80
N ASN A 209 -0.83 -9.60 11.87
CA ASN A 209 -1.59 -10.86 11.79
C ASN A 209 -3.02 -10.62 11.27
N MET A 210 -3.68 -9.57 11.78
CA MET A 210 -5.02 -9.19 11.32
C MET A 210 -5.00 -8.73 9.85
N LEU A 211 -4.01 -7.94 9.43
CA LEU A 211 -3.82 -7.53 8.04
C LEU A 211 -3.61 -8.76 7.13
N ALA A 212 -2.80 -9.73 7.57
CA ALA A 212 -2.60 -10.98 6.83
C ALA A 212 -3.91 -11.73 6.61
N ASP A 213 -4.76 -11.84 7.64
CA ASP A 213 -6.05 -12.52 7.53
C ASP A 213 -7.03 -11.78 6.62
N ALA A 214 -7.03 -10.44 6.64
CA ALA A 214 -7.83 -9.64 5.71
C ALA A 214 -7.35 -9.85 4.26
N VAL A 215 -6.05 -9.76 4.01
CA VAL A 215 -5.47 -9.99 2.67
C VAL A 215 -5.80 -11.39 2.15
N ILE A 216 -5.68 -12.43 2.99
CA ILE A 216 -6.03 -13.81 2.62
C ILE A 216 -7.50 -13.89 2.19
N ARG A 217 -8.44 -13.38 3.01
CA ARG A 217 -9.87 -13.37 2.68
C ARG A 217 -10.14 -12.67 1.35
N CYS A 218 -9.53 -11.51 1.12
CA CYS A 218 -9.66 -10.76 -0.13
C CYS A 218 -9.17 -11.59 -1.32
N LEU A 219 -7.98 -12.18 -1.24
CA LEU A 219 -7.42 -12.98 -2.33
C LEU A 219 -8.25 -14.25 -2.61
N GLU A 220 -8.73 -14.93 -1.57
CA GLU A 220 -9.57 -16.12 -1.71
C GLU A 220 -10.93 -15.80 -2.36
N SER A 221 -11.46 -14.59 -2.13
CA SER A 221 -12.72 -14.14 -2.73
C SER A 221 -12.66 -13.94 -4.24
N ILE A 222 -11.46 -13.77 -4.82
CA ILE A 222 -11.26 -13.59 -6.27
C ILE A 222 -11.70 -14.86 -7.01
N LYS A 223 -12.75 -14.73 -7.81
CA LYS A 223 -13.21 -15.79 -8.70
C LYS A 223 -12.42 -15.75 -10.01
N LYS A 224 -11.87 -16.86 -10.41
CA LYS A 224 -11.31 -17.05 -11.76
C LYS A 224 -12.42 -17.26 -12.76
#